data_de2fcf68b9d2d489c32ebd7b12b80aea
#
_entry.id   de2fcf68b9d2d489c32ebd7b12b80aea
#
_cell.length_a   1.000
_cell.length_b   1.000
_cell.length_c   1.000
_cell.angle_alpha   90.00
_cell.angle_beta   90.00
_cell.angle_gamma   90.00
#
_symmetry.space_group_name_H-M   'P 1'
#
loop_
_entity.id
_entity.type
_entity.pdbx_description
1 polymer ?
#
loop_
_entity_poly.entity_id
_entity_poly.type
_entity_poly.pdbx_seq_one_letter_code
_entity_poly.pdbx_strand_id
1 'polypeptide(L)'
;MKVRDRIKELRRIRASELLPNPKNWRTHPVAQQDALKGVLAEIGYADALIARETPDGLMLIGGHLRAEATPDSEVPVLVLDINEEEADLMLATLDPLASMAGRDEGLLTQLLASVTSENDAVNELLRALSDNDLGGLGDFPDWGDELDEGIADDIQLCICKCGHEHHKVKE
;
A
#
# COMPACT_ATOMS: atom_id res chain seq x y z
N MET A 1 -4.34 -19.06 15.87
CA MET A 1 -5.26 -17.99 15.39
C MET A 1 -6.11 -18.56 14.27
N LYS A 2 -7.42 -18.36 14.26
CA LYS A 2 -8.30 -18.80 13.16
C LYS A 2 -8.56 -17.59 12.26
N VAL A 3 -8.01 -17.61 11.05
CA VAL A 3 -8.23 -16.57 10.03
C VAL A 3 -9.48 -16.91 9.24
N ARG A 4 -10.37 -15.92 9.04
CA ARG A 4 -11.58 -16.05 8.22
C ARG A 4 -11.29 -15.64 6.79
N ASP A 5 -11.82 -16.36 5.82
CA ASP A 5 -11.90 -15.89 4.45
C ASP A 5 -13.02 -14.84 4.35
N ARG A 6 -12.71 -13.67 3.81
CA ARG A 6 -13.64 -12.55 3.63
C ARG A 6 -13.80 -12.18 2.16
N ILE A 7 -13.21 -12.97 1.25
CA ILE A 7 -13.41 -12.80 -0.19
C ILE A 7 -14.71 -13.46 -0.57
N LYS A 8 -15.68 -12.67 -1.03
CA LYS A 8 -16.97 -13.16 -1.51
C LYS A 8 -16.86 -13.70 -2.93
N GLU A 9 -16.19 -12.96 -3.80
CA GLU A 9 -15.99 -13.31 -5.20
C GLU A 9 -14.90 -12.46 -5.87
N LEU A 10 -14.41 -12.94 -7.02
CA LEU A 10 -13.67 -12.15 -7.99
C LEU A 10 -14.64 -11.73 -9.11
N ARG A 11 -14.80 -10.44 -9.30
CA ARG A 11 -15.67 -9.86 -10.32
C ARG A 11 -14.84 -9.06 -11.33
N ARG A 12 -15.21 -9.09 -12.61
CA ARG A 12 -14.67 -8.13 -13.59
C ARG A 12 -15.72 -7.07 -13.83
N ILE A 13 -15.29 -5.80 -13.73
CA ILE A 13 -16.17 -4.65 -13.85
C ILE A 13 -15.39 -3.50 -14.48
N ARG A 14 -16.07 -2.62 -15.19
CA ARG A 14 -15.44 -1.41 -15.72
C ARG A 14 -14.98 -0.52 -14.57
N ALA A 15 -13.73 -0.04 -14.62
CA ALA A 15 -13.14 0.74 -13.53
C ALA A 15 -13.94 2.00 -13.17
N SER A 16 -14.54 2.66 -14.18
CA SER A 16 -15.41 3.83 -13.98
C SER A 16 -16.74 3.54 -13.27
N GLU A 17 -17.13 2.27 -13.10
CA GLU A 17 -18.33 1.88 -12.33
C GLU A 17 -18.02 1.68 -10.84
N LEU A 18 -16.74 1.70 -10.46
CA LEU A 18 -16.31 1.59 -9.07
C LEU A 18 -16.44 2.95 -8.37
N LEU A 19 -16.96 2.94 -7.15
CA LEU A 19 -17.09 4.14 -6.34
C LEU A 19 -15.76 4.42 -5.62
N PRO A 20 -15.14 5.61 -5.82
CA PRO A 20 -13.97 5.98 -5.04
C PRO A 20 -14.35 6.13 -3.55
N ASN A 21 -13.48 5.70 -2.67
CA ASN A 21 -13.74 5.83 -1.24
C ASN A 21 -13.43 7.28 -0.79
N PRO A 22 -14.40 8.01 -0.22
CA PRO A 22 -14.19 9.39 0.22
C PRO A 22 -13.20 9.50 1.39
N LYS A 23 -12.90 8.39 2.08
CA LYS A 23 -11.91 8.31 3.16
C LYS A 23 -10.51 7.93 2.64
N ASN A 24 -10.31 7.80 1.32
CA ASN A 24 -8.99 7.54 0.77
C ASN A 24 -8.08 8.75 1.03
N TRP A 25 -7.10 8.55 1.90
CA TRP A 25 -6.17 9.59 2.33
C TRP A 25 -4.90 9.69 1.49
N ARG A 26 -4.71 8.76 0.54
CA ARG A 26 -3.49 8.72 -0.27
C ARG A 26 -3.59 9.67 -1.45
N THR A 27 -2.47 10.34 -1.72
CA THR A 27 -2.24 11.13 -2.92
C THR A 27 -1.21 10.42 -3.81
N HIS A 28 -1.32 10.61 -5.11
CA HIS A 28 -0.49 9.91 -6.08
C HIS A 28 0.26 10.91 -6.95
N PRO A 29 1.59 11.09 -6.77
CA PRO A 29 2.41 11.92 -7.63
C PRO A 29 2.34 11.47 -9.10
N VAL A 30 2.56 12.40 -10.01
CA VAL A 30 2.52 12.13 -11.46
C VAL A 30 3.51 11.02 -11.85
N ALA A 31 4.72 11.05 -11.29
CA ALA A 31 5.73 10.01 -11.53
C ALA A 31 5.24 8.60 -11.17
N GLN A 32 4.54 8.45 -10.04
CA GLN A 32 3.92 7.17 -9.64
C GLN A 32 2.83 6.75 -10.61
N GLN A 33 1.99 7.71 -11.05
CA GLN A 33 0.93 7.42 -12.02
C GLN A 33 1.49 6.94 -13.35
N ASP A 34 2.55 7.59 -13.85
CA ASP A 34 3.16 7.27 -15.13
C ASP A 34 3.92 5.94 -15.09
N ALA A 35 4.65 5.66 -14.01
CA ALA A 35 5.28 4.36 -13.79
C ALA A 35 4.23 3.23 -13.72
N LEU A 36 3.11 3.44 -13.00
CA LEU A 36 2.02 2.46 -12.95
C LEU A 36 1.41 2.20 -14.33
N LYS A 37 1.16 3.25 -15.12
CA LYS A 37 0.65 3.09 -16.50
C LYS A 37 1.63 2.30 -17.36
N GLY A 38 2.95 2.55 -17.22
CA GLY A 38 3.99 1.78 -17.88
C GLY A 38 3.94 0.30 -17.53
N VAL A 39 3.90 -0.04 -16.25
CA VAL A 39 3.78 -1.42 -15.78
C VAL A 39 2.49 -2.08 -16.29
N LEU A 40 1.35 -1.38 -16.25
CA LEU A 40 0.08 -1.90 -16.77
C LEU A 40 0.11 -2.12 -18.29
N ALA A 41 0.85 -1.29 -19.04
CA ALA A 41 1.00 -1.47 -20.47
C ALA A 41 1.87 -2.69 -20.83
N GLU A 42 2.92 -2.97 -20.06
CA GLU A 42 3.83 -4.08 -20.32
C GLU A 42 3.31 -5.42 -19.80
N ILE A 43 2.73 -5.44 -18.60
CA ILE A 43 2.33 -6.69 -17.92
C ILE A 43 0.82 -6.89 -17.94
N GLY A 44 0.05 -5.80 -17.94
CA GLY A 44 -1.40 -5.85 -17.74
C GLY A 44 -1.79 -5.94 -16.26
N TYR A 45 -3.04 -6.32 -16.03
CA TYR A 45 -3.56 -6.52 -14.68
C TYR A 45 -3.11 -7.88 -14.12
N ALA A 46 -2.09 -7.88 -13.27
CA ALA A 46 -1.57 -9.04 -12.56
C ALA A 46 -2.00 -9.09 -11.08
N ASP A 47 -2.76 -8.09 -10.62
CA ASP A 47 -3.30 -7.97 -9.28
C ASP A 47 -4.74 -7.44 -9.33
N ALA A 48 -5.55 -7.71 -8.31
CA ALA A 48 -6.95 -7.31 -8.23
C ALA A 48 -7.13 -6.05 -7.37
N LEU A 49 -8.10 -5.22 -7.74
CA LEU A 49 -8.60 -4.16 -6.88
C LEU A 49 -9.42 -4.76 -5.74
N ILE A 50 -9.57 -4.03 -4.66
CA ILE A 50 -10.32 -4.48 -3.48
C ILE A 50 -11.49 -3.54 -3.28
N ALA A 51 -12.70 -4.10 -3.17
CA ALA A 51 -13.92 -3.33 -2.95
C ALA A 51 -14.89 -4.06 -2.02
N ARG A 52 -15.84 -3.33 -1.46
CA ARG A 52 -17.01 -3.87 -0.76
C ARG A 52 -18.29 -3.42 -1.41
N GLU A 53 -19.38 -4.19 -1.23
CA GLU A 53 -20.72 -3.77 -1.63
C GLU A 53 -21.26 -2.68 -0.70
N THR A 54 -21.89 -1.69 -1.29
CA THR A 54 -22.67 -0.65 -0.61
C THR A 54 -24.03 -0.51 -1.28
N PRO A 55 -25.00 0.18 -0.69
CA PRO A 55 -26.28 0.43 -1.37
C PRO A 55 -26.13 1.16 -2.71
N ASP A 56 -25.07 1.95 -2.87
CA ASP A 56 -24.82 2.76 -4.07
C ASP A 56 -23.93 2.06 -5.11
N GLY A 57 -23.34 0.91 -4.77
CA GLY A 57 -22.45 0.16 -5.68
C GLY A 57 -21.21 -0.41 -5.00
N LEU A 58 -20.20 -0.78 -5.77
CA LEU A 58 -18.92 -1.28 -5.27
C LEU A 58 -17.99 -0.13 -4.89
N MET A 59 -17.72 0.04 -3.60
CA MET A 59 -16.81 1.06 -3.07
C MET A 59 -15.41 0.51 -2.90
N LEU A 60 -14.42 1.20 -3.48
CA LEU A 60 -13.01 0.84 -3.41
C LEU A 60 -12.47 0.92 -1.98
N ILE A 61 -11.59 -0.04 -1.64
CA ILE A 61 -10.77 -0.05 -0.44
C ILE A 61 -9.29 -0.01 -0.83
N GLY A 62 -8.93 -0.66 -1.93
CA GLY A 62 -7.58 -0.67 -2.46
C GLY A 62 -7.56 -0.65 -3.99
N GLY A 63 -6.50 -0.05 -4.57
CA GLY A 63 -6.33 0.04 -6.01
C GLY A 63 -6.96 1.28 -6.65
N HIS A 64 -7.20 2.35 -5.90
CA HIS A 64 -7.74 3.62 -6.41
C HIS A 64 -6.95 4.13 -7.62
N LEU A 65 -5.62 4.21 -7.49
CA LEU A 65 -4.77 4.68 -8.59
C LEU A 65 -4.92 3.82 -9.85
N ARG A 66 -5.04 2.49 -9.70
CA ARG A 66 -5.24 1.59 -10.85
C ARG A 66 -6.57 1.83 -11.54
N ALA A 67 -7.65 2.04 -10.78
CA ALA A 67 -8.95 2.38 -11.32
C ALA A 67 -8.93 3.74 -12.06
N GLU A 68 -8.27 4.74 -11.48
CA GLU A 68 -8.12 6.08 -12.06
C GLU A 68 -7.27 6.07 -13.34
N ALA A 69 -6.22 5.23 -13.38
CA ALA A 69 -5.34 5.12 -14.55
C ALA A 69 -6.00 4.46 -15.76
N THR A 70 -7.05 3.64 -15.55
CA THR A 70 -7.69 2.84 -16.60
C THR A 70 -9.23 2.85 -16.52
N PRO A 71 -9.88 4.02 -16.56
CA PRO A 71 -11.32 4.15 -16.28
C PRO A 71 -12.21 3.35 -17.26
N ASP A 72 -11.77 3.15 -18.47
CA ASP A 72 -12.52 2.45 -19.52
C ASP A 72 -12.24 0.93 -19.58
N SER A 73 -11.31 0.44 -18.77
CA SER A 73 -10.94 -0.97 -18.78
C SER A 73 -11.81 -1.80 -17.85
N GLU A 74 -12.03 -3.07 -18.22
CA GLU A 74 -12.53 -4.08 -17.30
C GLU A 74 -11.41 -4.52 -16.36
N VAL A 75 -11.58 -4.29 -15.06
CA VAL A 75 -10.57 -4.58 -14.04
C VAL A 75 -11.01 -5.74 -13.13
N PRO A 76 -10.07 -6.57 -12.66
CA PRO A 76 -10.36 -7.60 -11.68
C PRO A 76 -10.57 -6.97 -10.29
N VAL A 77 -11.66 -7.31 -9.62
CA VAL A 77 -12.03 -6.77 -8.31
C VAL A 77 -12.35 -7.91 -7.35
N LEU A 78 -11.64 -7.98 -6.24
CA LEU A 78 -12.03 -8.81 -5.10
C LEU A 78 -13.13 -8.11 -4.32
N VAL A 79 -14.31 -8.66 -4.35
CA VAL A 79 -15.45 -8.17 -3.57
C VAL A 79 -15.40 -8.82 -2.20
N LEU A 80 -15.34 -8.00 -1.15
CA LEU A 80 -15.23 -8.47 0.23
C LEU A 80 -16.57 -8.44 0.95
N ASP A 81 -16.78 -9.46 1.79
CA ASP A 81 -17.88 -9.53 2.76
C ASP A 81 -17.43 -8.88 4.07
N ILE A 82 -17.36 -7.54 4.10
CA ILE A 82 -16.96 -6.74 5.26
C ILE A 82 -17.89 -5.56 5.45
N ASN A 83 -18.02 -5.11 6.70
CA ASN A 83 -18.73 -3.90 7.03
C ASN A 83 -17.87 -2.63 6.83
N GLU A 84 -18.44 -1.46 7.11
CA GLU A 84 -17.74 -0.18 6.94
C GLU A 84 -16.55 -0.02 7.88
N GLU A 85 -16.69 -0.41 9.14
CA GLU A 85 -15.62 -0.30 10.14
C GLU A 85 -14.43 -1.19 9.78
N GLU A 86 -14.68 -2.40 9.28
CA GLU A 86 -13.65 -3.31 8.80
C GLU A 86 -12.96 -2.76 7.53
N ALA A 87 -13.71 -2.10 6.65
CA ALA A 87 -13.17 -1.45 5.46
C ALA A 87 -12.30 -0.25 5.82
N ASP A 88 -12.71 0.56 6.79
CA ASP A 88 -11.92 1.69 7.30
C ASP A 88 -10.61 1.22 7.93
N LEU A 89 -10.65 0.14 8.70
CA LEU A 89 -9.45 -0.48 9.27
C LEU A 89 -8.50 -0.95 8.15
N MET A 90 -9.01 -1.61 7.12
CA MET A 90 -8.19 -2.03 5.97
C MET A 90 -7.58 -0.83 5.26
N LEU A 91 -8.38 0.21 4.96
CA LEU A 91 -7.92 1.42 4.30
C LEU A 91 -6.79 2.12 5.09
N ALA A 92 -6.88 2.09 6.42
CA ALA A 92 -5.88 2.70 7.30
C ALA A 92 -4.59 1.85 7.44
N THR A 93 -4.63 0.53 7.20
CA THR A 93 -3.54 -0.37 7.61
C THR A 93 -2.83 -1.08 6.48
N LEU A 94 -3.47 -1.34 5.33
CA LEU A 94 -2.87 -2.14 4.25
C LEU A 94 -1.54 -1.56 3.77
N ASP A 95 -1.55 -0.27 3.42
CA ASP A 95 -0.36 0.39 2.88
C ASP A 95 0.73 0.63 3.94
N PRO A 96 0.41 1.14 5.15
CA PRO A 96 1.40 1.23 6.22
C PRO A 96 2.06 -0.11 6.54
N LEU A 97 1.30 -1.20 6.64
CA LEU A 97 1.85 -2.52 6.88
C LEU A 97 2.80 -2.98 5.76
N ALA A 98 2.46 -2.71 4.50
CA ALA A 98 3.35 -3.00 3.38
C ALA A 98 4.63 -2.17 3.43
N SER A 99 4.53 -0.90 3.82
CA SER A 99 5.67 0.02 3.92
C SER A 99 6.63 -0.30 5.08
N MET A 100 6.17 -1.04 6.10
CA MET A 100 7.01 -1.48 7.23
C MET A 100 7.96 -2.64 6.88
N ALA A 101 7.82 -3.23 5.69
CA ALA A 101 8.72 -4.30 5.27
C ALA A 101 10.13 -3.76 5.00
N GLY A 102 11.14 -4.34 5.64
CA GLY A 102 12.54 -4.06 5.36
C GLY A 102 12.98 -4.58 3.99
N ARG A 103 14.16 -4.20 3.54
CA ARG A 103 14.76 -4.61 2.26
C ARG A 103 15.97 -5.51 2.49
N ASP A 104 16.14 -6.49 1.63
CA ASP A 104 17.42 -7.17 1.42
C ASP A 104 18.08 -6.52 0.20
N GLU A 105 19.06 -5.67 0.44
CA GLU A 105 19.74 -4.90 -0.62
C GLU A 105 20.46 -5.82 -1.62
N GLY A 106 20.98 -6.95 -1.17
CA GLY A 106 21.64 -7.92 -2.05
C GLY A 106 20.66 -8.57 -3.02
N LEU A 107 19.51 -9.01 -2.53
CA LEU A 107 18.46 -9.59 -3.37
C LEU A 107 17.83 -8.55 -4.29
N LEU A 108 17.62 -7.31 -3.81
CA LEU A 108 17.11 -6.22 -4.62
C LEU A 108 18.05 -5.91 -5.78
N THR A 109 19.36 -5.76 -5.52
CA THR A 109 20.38 -5.51 -6.56
C THR A 109 20.38 -6.60 -7.62
N GLN A 110 20.29 -7.89 -7.21
CA GLN A 110 20.22 -9.00 -8.15
C GLN A 110 18.94 -8.96 -9.01
N LEU A 111 17.81 -8.65 -8.39
CA LEU A 111 16.54 -8.52 -9.12
C LEU A 111 16.61 -7.39 -10.14
N LEU A 112 17.07 -6.20 -9.75
CA LEU A 112 17.19 -5.03 -10.63
C LEU A 112 18.14 -5.28 -11.79
N ALA A 113 19.21 -6.04 -11.61
CA ALA A 113 20.13 -6.41 -12.67
C ALA A 113 19.50 -7.32 -13.75
N SER A 114 18.38 -7.99 -13.44
CA SER A 114 17.66 -8.90 -14.37
C SER A 114 16.40 -8.30 -14.97
N VAL A 115 15.96 -7.14 -14.47
CA VAL A 115 14.71 -6.48 -14.93
C VAL A 115 15.06 -5.39 -15.95
N THR A 116 14.31 -5.38 -17.05
CA THR A 116 14.37 -4.33 -18.08
C THR A 116 12.95 -3.91 -18.44
N SER A 117 12.75 -2.64 -18.75
CA SER A 117 11.49 -2.08 -19.24
C SER A 117 11.76 -1.22 -20.48
N GLU A 118 10.81 -1.19 -21.40
CA GLU A 118 10.86 -0.26 -22.55
C GLU A 118 10.24 1.11 -22.19
N ASN A 119 9.63 1.25 -21.03
CA ASN A 119 8.99 2.46 -20.56
C ASN A 119 9.92 3.32 -19.69
N ASP A 120 10.09 4.59 -20.08
CA ASP A 120 11.00 5.51 -19.40
C ASP A 120 10.61 5.76 -17.93
N ALA A 121 9.31 5.89 -17.63
CA ALA A 121 8.85 6.14 -16.26
C ALA A 121 9.08 4.91 -15.35
N VAL A 122 8.96 3.69 -15.90
CA VAL A 122 9.31 2.46 -15.18
C VAL A 122 10.82 2.40 -14.94
N ASN A 123 11.63 2.72 -15.94
CA ASN A 123 13.09 2.76 -15.78
C ASN A 123 13.55 3.80 -14.74
N GLU A 124 12.86 4.94 -14.66
CA GLU A 124 13.13 5.95 -13.63
C GLU A 124 12.78 5.44 -12.24
N LEU A 125 11.64 4.77 -12.07
CA LEU A 125 11.27 4.10 -10.82
C LEU A 125 12.31 3.05 -10.41
N LEU A 126 12.80 2.21 -11.35
CA LEU A 126 13.81 1.19 -11.08
C LEU A 126 15.16 1.80 -10.65
N ARG A 127 15.55 2.94 -11.25
CA ARG A 127 16.74 3.70 -10.83
C ARG A 127 16.58 4.27 -9.43
N ALA A 128 15.45 4.93 -9.14
CA ALA A 128 15.16 5.47 -7.82
C ALA A 128 15.16 4.38 -6.73
N LEU A 129 14.67 3.18 -7.06
CA LEU A 129 14.77 2.02 -6.18
C LEU A 129 16.22 1.58 -5.92
N SER A 130 17.07 1.61 -6.97
CA SER A 130 18.49 1.28 -6.87
C SER A 130 19.27 2.29 -6.02
N ASP A 131 18.92 3.57 -6.18
CA ASP A 131 19.60 4.68 -5.52
C ASP A 131 19.08 4.96 -4.11
N ASN A 132 18.10 4.17 -3.66
CA ASN A 132 17.34 4.37 -2.40
C ASN A 132 16.70 5.77 -2.29
N ASP A 133 16.32 6.35 -3.42
CA ASP A 133 15.75 7.71 -3.54
C ASP A 133 14.29 7.68 -4.04
N LEU A 134 13.45 6.90 -3.37
CA LEU A 134 12.01 6.90 -3.67
C LEU A 134 11.31 8.17 -3.16
N GLY A 135 11.94 8.93 -2.25
CA GLY A 135 11.42 10.21 -1.76
C GLY A 135 11.26 11.26 -2.86
N GLY A 136 12.04 11.20 -3.93
CA GLY A 136 11.89 12.03 -5.13
C GLY A 136 10.66 11.69 -5.98
N LEU A 137 10.06 10.50 -5.80
CA LEU A 137 8.89 10.03 -6.54
C LEU A 137 7.57 10.22 -5.77
N GLY A 138 7.61 10.66 -4.54
CA GLY A 138 6.45 10.92 -3.66
C GLY A 138 6.82 10.76 -2.20
N ASP A 139 6.11 11.46 -1.32
CA ASP A 139 6.29 11.35 0.13
C ASP A 139 5.96 9.92 0.61
N PHE A 140 6.92 9.02 0.49
CA PHE A 140 6.96 7.89 1.40
C PHE A 140 7.41 8.46 2.75
N PRO A 141 6.67 8.25 3.84
CA PRO A 141 7.16 8.66 5.15
C PRO A 141 8.52 7.99 5.34
N ASP A 142 9.54 8.80 5.55
CA ASP A 142 10.84 8.34 6.01
C ASP A 142 10.62 7.76 7.43
N TRP A 143 10.48 6.46 7.49
CA TRP A 143 10.42 5.73 8.76
C TRP A 143 11.84 5.52 9.29
N GLY A 144 12.73 6.50 9.03
CA GLY A 144 14.10 6.61 9.48
C GLY A 144 14.74 5.29 9.87
N ASP A 145 15.85 4.94 9.26
CA ASP A 145 16.64 3.73 9.54
C ASP A 145 17.22 3.68 10.98
N GLU A 146 16.88 4.62 11.82
CA GLU A 146 17.36 4.72 13.18
C GLU A 146 16.20 4.80 14.16
N LEU A 147 15.73 3.65 14.59
CA LEU A 147 15.40 3.54 16.00
C LEU A 147 16.74 3.77 16.72
N ASP A 148 17.00 5.04 17.06
CA ASP A 148 18.15 5.42 17.86
C ASP A 148 18.21 4.48 19.07
N GLU A 149 19.31 3.74 19.21
CA GLU A 149 19.54 2.85 20.36
C GLU A 149 19.40 3.62 21.69
N GLY A 150 19.48 4.96 21.67
CA GLY A 150 19.23 5.85 22.80
C GLY A 150 17.78 5.93 23.28
N ILE A 151 16.78 5.58 22.43
CA ILE A 151 15.36 5.61 22.85
C ILE A 151 15.10 4.60 23.98
N ALA A 152 15.84 3.49 24.03
CA ALA A 152 15.70 2.50 25.09
C ALA A 152 16.10 3.03 26.47
N ASP A 153 17.02 4.00 26.52
CA ASP A 153 17.51 4.59 27.78
C ASP A 153 16.54 5.63 28.36
N ASP A 154 15.63 6.19 27.55
CA ASP A 154 14.65 7.18 27.98
C ASP A 154 13.29 6.58 28.37
N ILE A 155 13.11 5.26 28.20
CA ILE A 155 11.89 4.56 28.59
C ILE A 155 11.99 4.09 30.03
N GLN A 156 11.20 4.70 30.90
CA GLN A 156 11.06 4.24 32.30
C GLN A 156 9.90 3.24 32.40
N LEU A 157 10.23 1.98 32.70
CA LEU A 157 9.23 0.96 33.04
C LEU A 157 8.55 1.33 34.37
N CYS A 158 7.22 1.44 34.35
CA CYS A 158 6.43 1.55 35.56
C CYS A 158 5.41 0.40 35.61
N ILE A 159 5.32 -0.22 36.78
CA ILE A 159 4.31 -1.26 37.03
C ILE A 159 3.08 -0.59 37.63
N CYS A 160 1.93 -0.73 36.96
CA CYS A 160 0.66 -0.26 37.50
C CYS A 160 0.18 -1.18 38.64
N LYS A 161 -0.77 -0.69 39.45
CA LYS A 161 -1.38 -1.48 40.53
C LYS A 161 -2.11 -2.76 40.04
N CYS A 162 -2.35 -2.88 38.75
CA CYS A 162 -2.94 -4.08 38.13
C CYS A 162 -1.89 -5.14 37.71
N GLY A 163 -0.58 -4.85 37.91
CA GLY A 163 0.52 -5.77 37.60
C GLY A 163 0.96 -5.77 36.13
N HIS A 164 0.46 -4.85 35.30
CA HIS A 164 0.91 -4.72 33.92
C HIS A 164 2.04 -3.68 33.81
N GLU A 165 3.02 -3.99 32.99
CA GLU A 165 4.13 -3.07 32.66
C GLU A 165 3.67 -2.04 31.63
N HIS A 166 3.97 -0.78 31.88
CA HIS A 166 3.71 0.33 30.98
C HIS A 166 5.00 1.12 30.73
N HIS A 167 5.20 1.54 29.49
CA HIS A 167 6.30 2.39 29.09
C HIS A 167 5.87 3.87 29.17
N LYS A 168 6.66 4.70 29.82
CA LYS A 168 6.50 6.17 29.82
C LYS A 168 7.77 6.80 29.29
N VAL A 169 7.60 7.73 28.34
CA VAL A 169 8.69 8.60 27.91
C VAL A 169 8.92 9.64 29.02
N LYS A 170 10.17 9.88 29.38
CA LYS A 170 10.54 10.98 30.29
C LYS A 170 10.22 12.32 29.60
N GLU A 171 9.52 13.21 30.33
CA GLU A 171 9.33 14.61 29.94
C GLU A 171 10.64 15.40 30.02
#